data_db7a7f4b90b5fcbe4445fb1efd62e2d8
#
_entry.id   db7a7f4b90b5fcbe4445fb1efd62e2d8
#
_cell.length_a   1.000
_cell.length_b   1.000
_cell.length_c   1.000
_cell.angle_alpha   90.00
_cell.angle_beta   90.00
_cell.angle_gamma   90.00
#
_symmetry.space_group_name_H-M   'P 1'
#
loop_
_entity.id
_entity.type
_entity.pdbx_description
1 polymer ?
#
loop_
_entity_poly.entity_id
_entity_poly.type
_entity_poly.pdbx_seq_one_letter_code
_entity_poly.pdbx_strand_id
1 'polypeptide(L)'
;MKKTIFLATLTAAIFAGCSSDNPMLPVEGGNGNNGGEGNNELISPTVRATVNTPDNAQSPMSGILEVYPCQAGTSIYYGNYVEDVLTPFPGMYTLKDGNTLGNPARAISLPVGTYNMIYWGTPKYEEPIYSNPAVKDPQLTLGGDLSQQYFGLRQNLPDTTYYPVFDLVYAVKPANIGTEELNAAMKRKVAGLKVIVKDKNNGILSSSISGMKVNIGGIAEKLNLYTAEPVNQTKTVTFPLVLSTDGTQMSNATVMLFPSATSPLFQLIITLKNGTVKTFKQTLSAPLKANTRLTLTLTLGDIFSEEETGNFTIDNWQEESETI
;
A
#
# COMPACT_ATOMS: atom_id res chain seq x y z
N MET A 1 -22.81 58.89 -15.19
CA MET A 1 -21.42 58.95 -15.65
C MET A 1 -20.57 59.58 -14.55
N LYS A 2 -19.84 58.80 -13.77
CA LYS A 2 -18.66 59.25 -13.01
C LYS A 2 -17.83 58.00 -12.75
N LYS A 3 -16.66 57.90 -13.40
CA LYS A 3 -15.64 56.90 -13.19
C LYS A 3 -14.87 57.27 -11.94
N THR A 4 -14.79 56.36 -11.00
CA THR A 4 -13.90 56.50 -9.84
C THR A 4 -12.75 55.47 -10.01
N ILE A 5 -11.55 56.02 -10.18
CA ILE A 5 -10.30 55.27 -10.27
C ILE A 5 -9.82 55.04 -8.83
N PHE A 6 -9.68 53.79 -8.41
CA PHE A 6 -9.00 53.45 -7.16
C PHE A 6 -7.51 53.16 -7.42
N LEU A 7 -6.69 54.00 -6.89
CA LEU A 7 -5.24 53.91 -6.89
C LEU A 7 -4.83 52.94 -5.74
N ALA A 8 -4.34 51.78 -6.08
CA ALA A 8 -3.78 50.86 -5.07
C ALA A 8 -2.32 51.21 -4.80
N THR A 9 -2.06 51.70 -3.63
CA THR A 9 -0.69 51.90 -3.10
C THR A 9 -0.07 50.60 -2.70
N LEU A 10 1.02 50.22 -3.38
CA LEU A 10 1.85 49.03 -3.11
C LEU A 10 2.82 49.37 -1.96
N THR A 11 2.59 48.85 -0.76
CA THR A 11 3.49 48.95 0.36
C THR A 11 4.50 47.79 0.29
N ALA A 12 5.75 48.09 -0.02
CA ALA A 12 6.84 47.13 0.06
C ALA A 12 7.25 46.94 1.53
N ALA A 13 6.94 45.77 2.09
CA ALA A 13 7.48 45.34 3.37
C ALA A 13 8.86 44.72 3.17
N ILE A 14 9.87 45.41 3.67
CA ILE A 14 11.26 44.91 3.75
C ILE A 14 11.29 43.91 4.91
N PHE A 15 11.34 42.61 4.63
CA PHE A 15 11.63 41.61 5.65
C PHE A 15 13.14 41.58 5.88
N ALA A 16 13.57 42.09 7.03
CA ALA A 16 14.90 41.85 7.54
C ALA A 16 15.07 40.36 7.81
N GLY A 17 16.12 39.78 7.28
CA GLY A 17 16.45 38.37 7.45
C GLY A 17 16.70 38.03 8.92
N CYS A 18 15.92 37.11 9.45
CA CYS A 18 16.33 36.34 10.60
C CYS A 18 17.06 35.08 10.06
N SER A 19 18.35 34.98 10.38
CA SER A 19 19.08 33.74 10.27
C SER A 19 18.37 32.68 11.12
N SER A 20 17.74 31.69 10.46
CA SER A 20 17.24 30.54 11.18
C SER A 20 18.44 29.66 11.52
N ASP A 21 18.84 29.68 12.77
CA ASP A 21 19.65 28.63 13.35
C ASP A 21 18.89 27.31 13.17
N ASN A 22 19.39 26.44 12.29
CA ASN A 22 18.92 25.06 12.20
C ASN A 22 19.19 24.39 13.56
N PRO A 23 18.20 23.83 14.24
CA PRO A 23 18.46 23.03 15.41
C PRO A 23 19.23 21.77 14.97
N MET A 24 20.52 21.74 15.22
CA MET A 24 21.31 20.51 15.19
C MET A 24 20.69 19.54 16.19
N LEU A 25 20.08 18.47 15.72
CA LEU A 25 19.68 17.34 16.56
C LEU A 25 20.97 16.72 17.13
N PRO A 26 21.08 16.50 18.45
CA PRO A 26 22.28 15.94 19.03
C PRO A 26 22.49 14.50 18.57
N VAL A 27 23.64 14.24 17.98
CA VAL A 27 24.14 12.87 17.78
C VAL A 27 24.69 12.39 19.12
N GLU A 28 23.87 11.76 19.96
CA GLU A 28 24.38 10.99 21.10
C GLU A 28 24.66 9.57 20.67
N GLY A 29 25.92 9.21 20.60
CA GLY A 29 26.33 7.83 20.37
C GLY A 29 27.83 7.69 20.19
N GLY A 30 28.61 7.72 21.25
CA GLY A 30 30.02 7.32 21.20
C GLY A 30 30.95 8.17 22.06
N ASN A 31 31.18 7.68 23.28
CA ASN A 31 32.22 8.22 24.16
C ASN A 31 33.61 7.95 23.55
N GLY A 32 34.23 8.96 23.00
CA GLY A 32 35.57 8.90 22.43
C GLY A 32 36.11 10.29 22.20
N ASN A 33 36.85 10.78 23.20
CA ASN A 33 37.58 12.03 23.24
C ASN A 33 38.59 12.10 22.08
N ASN A 34 38.32 12.91 21.03
CA ASN A 34 39.36 13.55 20.21
C ASN A 34 38.69 14.65 19.38
N GLY A 35 39.12 15.91 19.62
CA GLY A 35 38.78 17.05 18.79
C GLY A 35 39.31 16.88 17.36
N GLY A 36 38.41 16.52 16.48
CA GLY A 36 38.57 16.51 15.03
C GLY A 36 37.26 17.01 14.44
N GLU A 37 37.31 17.98 13.55
CA GLU A 37 36.20 18.40 12.70
C GLU A 37 35.57 17.12 12.11
N GLY A 38 34.38 16.75 12.57
CA GLY A 38 33.65 15.59 12.08
C GLY A 38 33.45 15.75 10.59
N ASN A 39 34.13 14.95 9.81
CA ASN A 39 33.96 14.86 8.36
C ASN A 39 32.53 14.42 8.13
N ASN A 40 31.64 15.35 7.79
CA ASN A 40 30.24 15.10 7.43
C ASN A 40 30.15 14.48 6.03
N GLU A 41 31.04 13.52 5.74
CA GLU A 41 31.05 12.82 4.48
C GLU A 41 29.72 12.07 4.31
N LEU A 42 29.02 12.41 3.24
CA LEU A 42 27.77 11.73 2.87
C LEU A 42 28.10 10.47 2.07
N ILE A 43 27.56 9.34 2.54
CA ILE A 43 27.76 8.04 1.89
C ILE A 43 26.43 7.59 1.26
N SER A 44 26.51 7.13 0.01
CA SER A 44 25.41 6.53 -0.72
C SER A 44 25.65 5.01 -0.85
N PRO A 45 25.09 4.19 0.05
CA PRO A 45 25.28 2.74 0.01
C PRO A 45 24.54 2.09 -1.15
N THR A 46 25.05 0.95 -1.62
CA THR A 46 24.31 0.07 -2.54
C THR A 46 23.07 -0.48 -1.85
N VAL A 47 21.94 -0.51 -2.58
CA VAL A 47 20.65 -1.01 -2.05
C VAL A 47 20.19 -2.22 -2.84
N ARG A 48 19.83 -3.29 -2.12
CA ARG A 48 19.27 -4.53 -2.66
C ARG A 48 18.07 -4.99 -1.83
N ALA A 49 17.15 -5.70 -2.46
CA ALA A 49 16.04 -6.30 -1.74
C ALA A 49 15.60 -7.64 -2.31
N THR A 50 15.13 -8.50 -1.40
CA THR A 50 14.45 -9.76 -1.70
C THR A 50 13.08 -9.76 -1.04
N VAL A 51 12.15 -10.57 -1.53
CA VAL A 51 10.85 -10.83 -0.90
C VAL A 51 10.86 -12.25 -0.37
N ASN A 52 10.50 -12.44 0.88
CA ASN A 52 10.38 -13.77 1.47
C ASN A 52 9.13 -14.45 0.90
N THR A 53 9.34 -15.65 0.41
CA THR A 53 8.27 -16.58 0.05
C THR A 53 7.77 -17.33 1.30
N PRO A 54 6.62 -18.02 1.24
CA PRO A 54 6.02 -18.68 2.40
C PRO A 54 6.89 -19.74 3.06
N ASP A 55 7.70 -20.44 2.28
CA ASP A 55 8.66 -21.45 2.72
C ASP A 55 9.97 -20.84 3.26
N ASN A 56 9.99 -19.50 3.51
CA ASN A 56 11.14 -18.70 3.90
C ASN A 56 12.29 -18.64 2.87
N ALA A 57 12.10 -19.12 1.66
CA ALA A 57 13.01 -18.82 0.58
C ALA A 57 12.95 -17.32 0.24
N GLN A 58 14.03 -16.78 -0.33
CA GLN A 58 14.11 -15.38 -0.73
C GLN A 58 14.13 -15.29 -2.24
N SER A 59 13.17 -14.56 -2.81
CA SER A 59 13.15 -14.23 -4.23
C SER A 59 13.65 -12.81 -4.46
N PRO A 60 14.49 -12.55 -5.48
CA PRO A 60 14.90 -11.21 -5.83
C PRO A 60 13.69 -10.31 -6.09
N MET A 61 13.67 -9.10 -5.54
CA MET A 61 12.58 -8.15 -5.73
C MET A 61 12.75 -7.38 -7.03
N SER A 62 11.69 -7.29 -7.84
CA SER A 62 11.55 -6.31 -8.92
C SER A 62 10.39 -5.39 -8.61
N GLY A 63 10.57 -4.07 -8.75
CA GLY A 63 9.54 -3.07 -8.41
C GLY A 63 10.12 -1.81 -7.83
N ILE A 64 9.33 -1.11 -7.03
CA ILE A 64 9.73 0.13 -6.35
C ILE A 64 10.07 -0.17 -4.90
N LEU A 65 11.15 0.41 -4.41
CA LEU A 65 11.57 0.36 -3.00
C LEU A 65 11.79 1.77 -2.46
N GLU A 66 11.20 2.05 -1.32
CA GLU A 66 11.44 3.26 -0.53
C GLU A 66 12.18 2.90 0.76
N VAL A 67 13.15 3.75 1.14
CA VAL A 67 13.99 3.57 2.32
C VAL A 67 13.87 4.79 3.21
N TYR A 68 13.49 4.57 4.46
CA TYR A 68 13.21 5.61 5.45
C TYR A 68 14.22 5.50 6.60
N PRO A 69 15.28 6.32 6.61
CA PRO A 69 16.25 6.33 7.71
C PRO A 69 15.65 6.92 8.97
N CYS A 70 15.80 6.22 10.10
CA CYS A 70 15.49 6.73 11.42
C CYS A 70 16.75 6.81 12.27
N GLN A 71 16.70 7.63 13.32
CA GLN A 71 17.73 7.66 14.34
C GLN A 71 17.93 6.25 14.93
N ALA A 72 19.16 5.90 15.27
CA ALA A 72 19.52 4.58 15.78
C ALA A 72 18.62 4.10 16.92
N GLY A 73 18.04 2.91 16.76
CA GLY A 73 17.19 2.28 17.76
C GLY A 73 15.82 2.96 18.00
N THR A 74 15.42 3.91 17.15
CA THR A 74 14.16 4.67 17.31
C THR A 74 13.29 4.59 16.06
N SER A 75 12.06 5.15 16.17
CA SER A 75 11.15 5.42 15.05
C SER A 75 11.22 6.87 14.56
N ILE A 76 12.15 7.68 15.08
CA ILE A 76 12.27 9.10 14.74
C ILE A 76 12.95 9.26 13.39
N TYR A 77 12.22 9.81 12.44
CA TYR A 77 12.67 9.96 11.05
C TYR A 77 13.84 10.95 10.95
N TYR A 78 14.96 10.44 10.46
CA TYR A 78 16.15 11.27 10.25
C TYR A 78 16.04 12.12 8.97
N GLY A 79 15.45 11.55 7.91
CA GLY A 79 15.44 12.13 6.58
C GLY A 79 16.54 11.59 5.68
N ASN A 80 16.71 12.21 4.52
CA ASN A 80 17.70 11.83 3.52
C ASN A 80 18.29 13.09 2.88
N TYR A 81 19.58 13.09 2.57
CA TYR A 81 20.19 14.19 1.83
C TYR A 81 19.93 14.03 0.33
N VAL A 82 19.41 15.09 -0.28
CA VAL A 82 19.21 15.21 -1.73
C VAL A 82 19.94 16.47 -2.15
N GLU A 83 20.92 16.36 -3.06
CA GLU A 83 21.77 17.48 -3.49
C GLU A 83 22.38 18.21 -2.28
N ASP A 84 22.94 17.44 -1.34
CA ASP A 84 23.57 17.91 -0.09
C ASP A 84 22.65 18.66 0.89
N VAL A 85 21.34 18.65 0.67
CA VAL A 85 20.33 19.23 1.55
C VAL A 85 19.55 18.14 2.26
N LEU A 86 19.46 18.21 3.59
CA LEU A 86 18.62 17.28 4.36
C LEU A 86 17.15 17.55 4.09
N THR A 87 16.44 16.52 3.60
CA THR A 87 15.05 16.59 3.17
C THR A 87 14.18 15.53 3.88
N PRO A 88 12.85 15.73 3.93
CA PRO A 88 11.92 14.70 4.41
C PRO A 88 11.61 13.62 3.34
N PHE A 89 12.29 13.62 2.21
CA PHE A 89 12.05 12.64 1.15
C PHE A 89 12.80 11.34 1.43
N PRO A 90 12.13 10.15 1.42
CA PRO A 90 12.81 8.87 1.56
C PRO A 90 13.71 8.58 0.37
N GLY A 91 14.66 7.67 0.55
CA GLY A 91 15.36 7.05 -0.58
C GLY A 91 14.36 6.33 -1.48
N MET A 92 14.51 6.41 -2.81
CA MET A 92 13.60 5.80 -3.77
C MET A 92 14.37 5.10 -4.88
N TYR A 93 14.10 3.81 -5.07
CA TYR A 93 14.80 2.93 -5.98
C TYR A 93 13.83 2.19 -6.88
N THR A 94 14.20 2.03 -8.15
CA THR A 94 13.62 1.00 -9.01
C THR A 94 14.55 -0.22 -8.93
N LEU A 95 13.99 -1.37 -8.59
CA LEU A 95 14.72 -2.63 -8.50
C LEU A 95 14.38 -3.54 -9.69
N LYS A 96 15.36 -4.28 -10.15
CA LYS A 96 15.22 -5.40 -11.07
C LYS A 96 16.08 -6.56 -10.57
N ASP A 97 15.45 -7.72 -10.41
CA ASP A 97 16.12 -8.93 -9.94
C ASP A 97 16.95 -8.70 -8.67
N GLY A 98 16.35 -7.99 -7.71
CA GLY A 98 16.93 -7.69 -6.40
C GLY A 98 17.94 -6.52 -6.38
N ASN A 99 18.34 -6.00 -7.51
CA ASN A 99 19.36 -4.95 -7.61
C ASN A 99 18.78 -3.62 -8.08
N THR A 100 19.41 -2.53 -7.68
CA THR A 100 19.07 -1.19 -8.16
C THR A 100 19.25 -1.09 -9.67
N LEU A 101 18.21 -0.63 -10.38
CA LEU A 101 18.21 -0.41 -11.81
C LEU A 101 18.57 1.04 -12.14
N GLY A 102 19.68 1.24 -12.86
CA GLY A 102 20.13 2.57 -13.27
C GLY A 102 20.48 3.49 -12.10
N ASN A 103 20.36 4.80 -12.32
CA ASN A 103 20.55 5.80 -11.28
C ASN A 103 19.21 6.03 -10.55
N PRO A 104 19.14 5.80 -9.23
CA PRO A 104 17.91 6.04 -8.48
C PRO A 104 17.55 7.53 -8.51
N ALA A 105 16.24 7.81 -8.57
CA ALA A 105 15.75 9.19 -8.57
C ALA A 105 16.15 9.94 -7.29
N ARG A 106 16.22 9.21 -6.17
CA ARG A 106 16.68 9.69 -4.86
C ARG A 106 17.42 8.56 -4.16
N ALA A 107 18.73 8.51 -4.31
CA ALA A 107 19.56 7.57 -3.54
C ALA A 107 19.53 7.96 -2.05
N ILE A 108 19.69 6.98 -1.17
CA ILE A 108 20.06 7.26 0.22
C ILE A 108 21.44 7.91 0.21
N SER A 109 21.57 9.03 0.90
CA SER A 109 22.81 9.74 1.14
C SER A 109 22.79 10.23 2.57
N LEU A 110 23.68 9.70 3.42
CA LEU A 110 23.67 9.93 4.87
C LEU A 110 25.10 10.07 5.41
N PRO A 111 25.31 10.83 6.48
CA PRO A 111 26.54 10.80 7.24
C PRO A 111 26.88 9.37 7.71
N VAL A 112 28.18 9.10 7.87
CA VAL A 112 28.64 7.85 8.47
C VAL A 112 28.03 7.70 9.88
N GLY A 113 27.42 6.53 10.14
CA GLY A 113 26.77 6.28 11.43
C GLY A 113 25.79 5.12 11.40
N THR A 114 25.22 4.81 12.56
CA THR A 114 24.20 3.78 12.71
C THR A 114 22.81 4.38 12.59
N TYR A 115 21.97 3.73 11.81
CA TYR A 115 20.58 4.12 11.58
C TYR A 115 19.66 2.92 11.75
N ASN A 116 18.38 3.18 12.02
CA ASN A 116 17.33 2.19 11.92
C ASN A 116 16.63 2.38 10.58
N MET A 117 16.84 1.47 9.62
CA MET A 117 16.32 1.58 8.27
C MET A 117 14.99 0.88 8.14
N ILE A 118 13.97 1.60 7.69
CA ILE A 118 12.66 1.06 7.34
C ILE A 118 12.58 0.98 5.82
N TYR A 119 12.11 -0.16 5.32
CA TYR A 119 11.95 -0.43 3.90
C TYR A 119 10.50 -0.72 3.61
N TRP A 120 9.95 -0.01 2.64
CA TRP A 120 8.66 -0.32 2.03
C TRP A 120 8.83 -0.52 0.53
N GLY A 121 8.19 -1.54 0.00
CA GLY A 121 8.29 -1.84 -1.41
C GLY A 121 6.94 -2.19 -2.02
N THR A 122 6.85 -1.94 -3.34
CA THR A 122 5.75 -2.37 -4.19
C THR A 122 6.32 -3.29 -5.25
N PRO A 123 6.28 -4.63 -5.03
CA PRO A 123 6.77 -5.60 -5.97
C PRO A 123 6.00 -5.53 -7.29
N LYS A 124 6.70 -5.82 -8.39
CA LYS A 124 6.06 -6.09 -9.65
C LYS A 124 5.48 -7.51 -9.59
N TYR A 125 4.17 -7.63 -9.64
CA TYR A 125 3.47 -8.90 -9.61
C TYR A 125 3.19 -9.40 -11.04
N GLU A 126 3.37 -10.69 -11.31
CA GLU A 126 3.25 -11.25 -12.66
C GLU A 126 1.79 -11.55 -13.07
N GLU A 127 0.92 -11.89 -12.11
CA GLU A 127 -0.49 -12.10 -12.37
C GLU A 127 -1.20 -10.78 -12.72
N PRO A 128 -2.34 -10.85 -13.45
CA PRO A 128 -3.18 -9.66 -13.61
C PRO A 128 -3.60 -9.13 -12.25
N ILE A 129 -3.06 -7.98 -11.86
CA ILE A 129 -3.45 -7.24 -10.67
C ILE A 129 -4.46 -6.17 -11.03
N TYR A 130 -5.29 -5.80 -10.05
CA TYR A 130 -6.26 -4.73 -10.20
C TYR A 130 -5.56 -3.44 -10.67
N SER A 131 -6.05 -2.85 -11.77
CA SER A 131 -5.37 -1.80 -12.51
C SER A 131 -5.43 -0.41 -11.84
N ASN A 132 -6.31 -0.21 -10.86
CA ASN A 132 -6.51 1.08 -10.18
C ASN A 132 -6.34 0.99 -8.65
N PRO A 133 -5.28 0.35 -8.14
CA PRO A 133 -5.02 0.34 -6.71
C PRO A 133 -4.69 1.76 -6.24
N ALA A 134 -5.01 2.08 -4.98
CA ALA A 134 -4.76 3.41 -4.45
C ALA A 134 -4.45 3.38 -2.95
N VAL A 135 -3.41 4.10 -2.55
CA VAL A 135 -2.99 4.26 -1.16
C VAL A 135 -2.88 5.75 -0.83
N LYS A 136 -3.25 6.12 0.38
CA LYS A 136 -2.93 7.43 0.94
C LYS A 136 -1.57 7.34 1.61
N ASP A 137 -0.61 8.10 1.09
CA ASP A 137 0.76 8.11 1.59
C ASP A 137 0.86 8.79 2.97
N PRO A 138 1.86 8.39 3.79
CA PRO A 138 2.17 9.05 5.03
C PRO A 138 2.69 10.48 4.79
N GLN A 139 2.52 11.34 5.77
CA GLN A 139 3.12 12.67 5.74
C GLN A 139 4.41 12.66 6.55
N LEU A 140 5.54 12.88 5.88
CA LEU A 140 6.85 12.83 6.49
C LEU A 140 7.34 14.23 6.86
N THR A 141 7.92 14.34 8.05
CA THR A 141 8.62 15.54 8.51
C THR A 141 9.93 15.11 9.17
N LEU A 142 10.97 15.91 9.03
CA LEU A 142 12.24 15.67 9.73
C LEU A 142 12.01 15.66 11.24
N GLY A 143 12.58 14.66 11.92
CA GLY A 143 12.37 14.47 13.36
C GLY A 143 10.98 13.96 13.74
N GLY A 144 10.11 13.68 12.78
CA GLY A 144 8.78 13.12 13.02
C GLY A 144 8.84 11.64 13.43
N ASP A 145 7.92 11.21 14.27
CA ASP A 145 7.81 9.82 14.72
C ASP A 145 7.04 8.98 13.68
N LEU A 146 7.72 8.07 12.99
CA LEU A 146 7.11 7.17 11.99
C LEU A 146 6.14 6.16 12.60
N SER A 147 6.20 5.90 13.91
CA SER A 147 5.21 5.08 14.60
C SER A 147 3.81 5.74 14.66
N GLN A 148 3.73 7.04 14.37
CA GLN A 148 2.49 7.81 14.28
C GLN A 148 2.06 8.07 12.82
N GLN A 149 2.80 7.53 11.84
CA GLN A 149 2.52 7.67 10.41
C GLN A 149 1.95 6.38 9.83
N TYR A 150 1.16 6.49 8.76
CA TYR A 150 0.41 5.36 8.22
C TYR A 150 0.26 5.43 6.71
N PHE A 151 0.32 4.29 6.04
CA PHE A 151 -0.33 4.10 4.74
C PHE A 151 -1.83 3.90 4.97
N GLY A 152 -2.67 4.67 4.31
CA GLY A 152 -4.13 4.62 4.49
C GLY A 152 -4.88 4.16 3.26
N LEU A 153 -6.07 3.60 3.46
CA LEU A 153 -7.00 3.35 2.36
C LEU A 153 -7.45 4.67 1.72
N ARG A 154 -7.59 4.68 0.41
CA ARG A 154 -8.26 5.76 -0.34
C ARG A 154 -9.74 5.47 -0.50
N GLN A 155 -10.56 6.45 -0.10
CA GLN A 155 -12.01 6.37 -0.26
C GLN A 155 -12.40 6.50 -1.73
N ASN A 156 -13.37 5.69 -2.16
CA ASN A 156 -14.01 5.75 -3.47
C ASN A 156 -15.17 6.75 -3.42
N LEU A 157 -14.84 8.03 -3.54
CA LEU A 157 -15.85 9.10 -3.47
C LEU A 157 -16.82 9.05 -4.68
N PRO A 158 -18.13 9.32 -4.46
CA PRO A 158 -18.78 9.76 -3.21
C PRO A 158 -19.19 8.60 -2.27
N ASP A 159 -18.89 7.35 -2.61
CA ASP A 159 -19.26 6.17 -1.83
C ASP A 159 -18.56 6.16 -0.45
N THR A 160 -19.09 5.34 0.47
CA THR A 160 -18.47 5.06 1.77
C THR A 160 -17.46 3.91 1.71
N THR A 161 -17.22 3.34 0.53
CA THR A 161 -16.28 2.26 0.28
C THR A 161 -14.88 2.78 -0.07
N TYR A 162 -13.90 1.87 -0.12
CA TYR A 162 -12.50 2.18 -0.38
C TYR A 162 -11.98 1.38 -1.57
N TYR A 163 -10.92 1.87 -2.20
CA TYR A 163 -10.22 1.15 -3.26
C TYR A 163 -9.32 0.04 -2.71
N PRO A 164 -9.06 -1.03 -3.49
CA PRO A 164 -7.93 -1.93 -3.24
C PRO A 164 -6.59 -1.17 -3.19
N VAL A 165 -5.61 -1.77 -2.51
CA VAL A 165 -4.28 -1.19 -2.33
C VAL A 165 -3.24 -1.79 -3.28
N PHE A 166 -2.01 -1.27 -3.24
CA PHE A 166 -0.85 -1.86 -3.91
C PHE A 166 -0.40 -3.14 -3.19
N ASP A 167 0.36 -4.00 -3.89
CA ASP A 167 1.14 -5.04 -3.23
C ASP A 167 2.25 -4.38 -2.40
N LEU A 168 2.21 -4.51 -1.09
CA LEU A 168 3.13 -3.86 -0.17
C LEU A 168 3.96 -4.89 0.59
N VAL A 169 5.27 -4.71 0.53
CA VAL A 169 6.25 -5.48 1.30
C VAL A 169 7.03 -4.55 2.22
N TYR A 170 7.51 -5.10 3.34
CA TYR A 170 8.10 -4.35 4.44
C TYR A 170 9.28 -5.07 5.07
N ALA A 171 10.28 -4.30 5.48
CA ALA A 171 11.33 -4.73 6.39
C ALA A 171 11.78 -3.58 7.30
N VAL A 172 12.33 -3.91 8.45
CA VAL A 172 13.06 -2.98 9.32
C VAL A 172 14.35 -3.64 9.77
N LYS A 173 15.46 -2.90 9.69
CA LYS A 173 16.79 -3.41 10.05
C LYS A 173 17.70 -2.23 10.43
N PRO A 174 18.49 -2.35 11.52
CA PRO A 174 19.59 -1.43 11.75
C PRO A 174 20.66 -1.60 10.66
N ALA A 175 21.35 -0.51 10.30
CA ALA A 175 22.44 -0.51 9.35
C ALA A 175 23.50 0.53 9.71
N ASN A 176 24.75 0.21 9.41
CA ASN A 176 25.90 1.11 9.60
C ASN A 176 26.27 1.72 8.25
N ILE A 177 25.95 2.98 8.05
CA ILE A 177 26.32 3.74 6.86
C ILE A 177 27.82 4.00 6.89
N GLY A 178 28.50 3.71 5.78
CA GLY A 178 29.95 3.77 5.63
C GLY A 178 30.64 2.41 5.68
N THR A 179 29.98 1.36 6.22
CA THR A 179 30.58 0.02 6.31
C THR A 179 29.71 -1.09 5.74
N GLU A 180 28.43 -0.86 5.53
CA GLU A 180 27.47 -1.88 5.07
C GLU A 180 26.72 -1.45 3.81
N GLU A 181 26.40 -2.45 2.97
CA GLU A 181 25.37 -2.31 1.94
C GLU A 181 23.97 -2.45 2.58
N LEU A 182 22.98 -1.80 2.01
CA LEU A 182 21.60 -1.90 2.46
C LEU A 182 20.91 -3.10 1.78
N ASN A 183 20.81 -4.20 2.50
CA ASN A 183 20.16 -5.42 2.04
C ASN A 183 18.88 -5.68 2.85
N ALA A 184 17.71 -5.65 2.21
CA ALA A 184 16.42 -5.84 2.85
C ALA A 184 15.77 -7.17 2.44
N ALA A 185 15.44 -8.01 3.42
CA ALA A 185 14.59 -9.19 3.26
C ALA A 185 13.15 -8.80 3.61
N MET A 186 12.35 -8.54 2.57
CA MET A 186 11.01 -7.96 2.70
C MET A 186 9.96 -9.03 2.96
N LYS A 187 8.93 -8.68 3.75
CA LYS A 187 7.75 -9.54 3.99
C LYS A 187 6.49 -8.84 3.50
N ARG A 188 5.63 -9.58 2.77
CA ARG A 188 4.35 -9.02 2.28
C ARG A 188 3.42 -8.69 3.44
N LYS A 189 2.81 -7.51 3.38
CA LYS A 189 1.94 -6.96 4.43
C LYS A 189 0.47 -6.82 4.01
N VAL A 190 0.14 -7.29 2.82
CA VAL A 190 -1.20 -7.31 2.25
C VAL A 190 -1.66 -8.74 1.99
N ALA A 191 -2.97 -8.92 1.83
CA ALA A 191 -3.61 -10.14 1.37
C ALA A 191 -4.08 -9.99 -0.08
N GLY A 192 -4.00 -11.05 -0.87
CA GLY A 192 -4.62 -11.12 -2.20
C GLY A 192 -6.04 -11.69 -2.12
N LEU A 193 -6.98 -11.13 -2.90
CA LEU A 193 -8.33 -11.67 -3.04
C LEU A 193 -8.70 -11.81 -4.51
N LYS A 194 -9.08 -13.01 -4.91
CA LYS A 194 -9.66 -13.33 -6.23
C LYS A 194 -11.06 -13.90 -6.05
N VAL A 195 -12.02 -13.39 -6.81
CA VAL A 195 -13.40 -13.87 -6.81
C VAL A 195 -13.75 -14.32 -8.21
N ILE A 196 -14.34 -15.49 -8.33
CA ILE A 196 -14.79 -16.10 -9.57
C ILE A 196 -16.27 -16.45 -9.38
N VAL A 197 -17.12 -15.93 -10.25
CA VAL A 197 -18.56 -16.24 -10.26
C VAL A 197 -18.88 -16.97 -11.55
N LYS A 198 -19.43 -18.16 -11.45
CA LYS A 198 -19.79 -19.04 -12.58
C LYS A 198 -21.27 -19.40 -12.56
N ASP A 199 -21.83 -19.81 -13.70
CA ASP A 199 -23.11 -20.51 -13.75
C ASP A 199 -22.99 -21.92 -13.17
N LYS A 200 -24.05 -22.44 -12.53
CA LYS A 200 -24.06 -23.77 -11.89
C LYS A 200 -23.77 -24.92 -12.88
N ASN A 201 -24.11 -24.74 -14.15
CA ASN A 201 -23.87 -25.72 -15.19
C ASN A 201 -22.60 -25.43 -16.00
N ASN A 202 -21.74 -24.51 -15.53
CA ASN A 202 -20.58 -23.96 -16.25
C ASN A 202 -20.96 -23.43 -17.65
N GLY A 203 -22.21 -23.01 -17.82
CA GLY A 203 -22.72 -22.38 -19.02
C GLY A 203 -22.38 -20.90 -19.14
N ILE A 204 -22.96 -20.24 -20.12
CA ILE A 204 -22.87 -18.80 -20.30
C ILE A 204 -23.71 -18.13 -19.21
N LEU A 205 -23.14 -17.14 -18.54
CA LEU A 205 -23.87 -16.33 -17.56
C LEU A 205 -25.04 -15.58 -18.20
N SER A 206 -26.13 -15.43 -17.45
CA SER A 206 -27.34 -14.80 -17.97
C SER A 206 -27.06 -13.42 -18.58
N SER A 207 -27.56 -13.20 -19.78
CA SER A 207 -27.47 -11.91 -20.49
C SER A 207 -28.24 -10.79 -19.78
N SER A 208 -29.08 -11.10 -18.78
CA SER A 208 -29.76 -10.12 -17.93
C SER A 208 -28.83 -9.43 -16.96
N ILE A 209 -27.65 -9.98 -16.69
CA ILE A 209 -26.64 -9.36 -15.81
C ILE A 209 -26.00 -8.17 -16.56
N SER A 210 -26.03 -6.99 -15.95
CA SER A 210 -25.33 -5.81 -16.46
C SER A 210 -23.98 -5.61 -15.80
N GLY A 211 -23.78 -6.12 -14.57
CA GLY A 211 -22.50 -6.01 -13.86
C GLY A 211 -22.52 -6.69 -12.50
N MET A 212 -21.33 -6.98 -12.02
CA MET A 212 -21.12 -7.47 -10.65
C MET A 212 -19.99 -6.69 -9.97
N LYS A 213 -20.14 -6.46 -8.68
CA LYS A 213 -19.08 -5.92 -7.82
C LYS A 213 -19.03 -6.65 -6.49
N VAL A 214 -17.87 -6.66 -5.90
CA VAL A 214 -17.61 -7.21 -4.57
C VAL A 214 -17.42 -6.07 -3.59
N ASN A 215 -18.03 -6.22 -2.40
CA ASN A 215 -17.67 -5.46 -1.22
C ASN A 215 -17.11 -6.43 -0.20
N ILE A 216 -15.95 -6.13 0.36
CA ILE A 216 -15.33 -6.89 1.45
C ILE A 216 -15.15 -5.99 2.66
N GLY A 217 -15.83 -6.31 3.76
CA GLY A 217 -15.81 -5.54 5.01
C GLY A 217 -14.78 -6.06 5.99
N GLY A 218 -14.58 -5.31 7.09
CA GLY A 218 -13.60 -5.68 8.12
C GLY A 218 -12.14 -5.44 7.73
N ILE A 219 -11.88 -4.70 6.67
CA ILE A 219 -10.51 -4.39 6.22
C ILE A 219 -9.91 -3.30 7.09
N ALA A 220 -8.60 -3.41 7.40
CA ALA A 220 -7.89 -2.37 8.13
C ALA A 220 -7.93 -1.03 7.37
N GLU A 221 -8.14 0.05 8.09
CA GLU A 221 -8.16 1.40 7.54
C GLU A 221 -6.76 1.85 7.08
N LYS A 222 -5.74 1.39 7.79
CA LYS A 222 -4.36 1.81 7.59
C LYS A 222 -3.36 0.80 8.13
N LEU A 223 -2.12 0.84 7.59
CA LEU A 223 -0.95 0.14 8.14
C LEU A 223 -0.01 1.16 8.76
N ASN A 224 0.53 0.83 9.94
CA ASN A 224 1.53 1.66 10.59
C ASN A 224 2.83 1.67 9.77
N LEU A 225 3.41 2.85 9.54
CA LEU A 225 4.61 2.99 8.70
C LEU A 225 5.84 2.32 9.34
N TYR A 226 5.96 2.36 10.66
CA TYR A 226 7.11 1.84 11.40
C TYR A 226 7.00 0.35 11.73
N THR A 227 5.81 -0.14 12.11
CA THR A 227 5.62 -1.55 12.54
C THR A 227 4.98 -2.42 11.47
N ALA A 228 4.38 -1.80 10.45
CA ALA A 228 3.55 -2.45 9.43
C ALA A 228 2.33 -3.20 10.00
N GLU A 229 1.89 -2.87 11.22
CA GLU A 229 0.72 -3.47 11.83
C GLU A 229 -0.59 -2.81 11.34
N PRO A 230 -1.64 -3.62 11.10
CA PRO A 230 -2.94 -3.12 10.67
C PRO A 230 -3.69 -2.42 11.81
N VAL A 231 -4.37 -1.33 11.48
CA VAL A 231 -5.14 -0.52 12.46
C VAL A 231 -6.56 -0.31 11.96
N ASN A 232 -7.54 -0.40 12.87
CA ASN A 232 -8.96 -0.14 12.64
C ASN A 232 -9.56 -0.99 11.51
N GLN A 233 -9.73 -2.27 11.76
CA GLN A 233 -10.26 -3.27 10.80
C GLN A 233 -11.79 -3.18 10.65
N THR A 234 -12.29 -2.05 10.14
CA THR A 234 -13.74 -1.74 10.03
C THR A 234 -14.15 -1.26 8.64
N LYS A 235 -13.21 -1.11 7.71
CA LYS A 235 -13.50 -0.52 6.40
C LYS A 235 -14.00 -1.56 5.41
N THR A 236 -14.73 -1.09 4.40
CA THR A 236 -15.24 -1.91 3.29
C THR A 236 -14.53 -1.49 2.00
N VAL A 237 -13.84 -2.42 1.37
CA VAL A 237 -13.21 -2.24 0.06
C VAL A 237 -14.14 -2.77 -1.02
N THR A 238 -14.21 -2.07 -2.16
CA THR A 238 -15.04 -2.44 -3.31
C THR A 238 -14.22 -2.56 -4.58
N PHE A 239 -14.59 -3.52 -5.44
CA PHE A 239 -14.00 -3.68 -6.76
C PHE A 239 -14.99 -4.40 -7.70
N PRO A 240 -14.94 -4.12 -9.03
CA PRO A 240 -15.79 -4.79 -10.02
C PRO A 240 -15.27 -6.18 -10.38
N LEU A 241 -16.19 -7.03 -10.86
CA LEU A 241 -15.87 -8.24 -11.61
C LEU A 241 -16.03 -7.98 -13.12
N VAL A 242 -15.18 -8.60 -13.91
CA VAL A 242 -15.15 -8.47 -15.36
C VAL A 242 -15.61 -9.78 -16.00
N LEU A 243 -16.49 -9.69 -16.99
CA LEU A 243 -16.96 -10.84 -17.75
C LEU A 243 -15.82 -11.42 -18.61
N SER A 244 -15.64 -12.73 -18.55
CA SER A 244 -14.70 -13.44 -19.44
C SER A 244 -15.12 -13.32 -20.91
N THR A 245 -14.17 -13.48 -21.81
CA THR A 245 -14.42 -13.36 -23.26
C THR A 245 -15.41 -14.42 -23.80
N ASP A 246 -15.45 -15.59 -23.16
CA ASP A 246 -16.38 -16.68 -23.47
C ASP A 246 -17.74 -16.55 -22.78
N GLY A 247 -17.91 -15.55 -21.91
CA GLY A 247 -19.15 -15.27 -21.19
C GLY A 247 -19.49 -16.26 -20.08
N THR A 248 -18.60 -17.19 -19.72
CA THR A 248 -18.90 -18.29 -18.77
C THR A 248 -18.67 -17.90 -17.32
N GLN A 249 -17.93 -16.84 -17.05
CA GLN A 249 -17.64 -16.38 -15.69
C GLN A 249 -17.45 -14.86 -15.60
N MET A 250 -17.66 -14.32 -14.40
CA MET A 250 -17.19 -12.99 -14.03
C MET A 250 -16.15 -13.11 -12.92
N SER A 251 -15.00 -12.43 -13.06
CA SER A 251 -13.92 -12.47 -12.08
C SER A 251 -13.19 -11.13 -12.00
N ASN A 252 -12.43 -10.92 -10.93
CA ASN A 252 -11.50 -9.81 -10.84
C ASN A 252 -10.06 -10.26 -11.17
N ALA A 253 -9.23 -9.32 -11.63
CA ALA A 253 -7.80 -9.41 -11.42
C ALA A 253 -7.53 -9.40 -9.90
N THR A 254 -6.52 -10.15 -9.43
CA THR A 254 -6.22 -10.19 -7.99
C THR A 254 -6.13 -8.79 -7.41
N VAL A 255 -6.93 -8.50 -6.41
CA VAL A 255 -6.87 -7.24 -5.64
C VAL A 255 -6.05 -7.45 -4.38
N MET A 256 -5.26 -6.44 -4.01
CA MET A 256 -4.54 -6.44 -2.75
C MET A 256 -5.32 -5.64 -1.71
N LEU A 257 -5.35 -6.16 -0.49
CA LEU A 257 -6.12 -5.62 0.63
C LEU A 257 -5.23 -5.55 1.88
N PHE A 258 -5.42 -4.55 2.70
CA PHE A 258 -4.87 -4.61 4.05
C PHE A 258 -5.50 -5.77 4.82
N PRO A 259 -4.82 -6.35 5.83
CA PRO A 259 -5.34 -7.47 6.60
C PRO A 259 -6.72 -7.17 7.20
N SER A 260 -7.56 -8.19 7.29
CA SER A 260 -8.93 -8.05 7.80
C SER A 260 -9.05 -8.43 9.28
N ALA A 261 -10.21 -8.09 9.87
CA ALA A 261 -10.72 -8.68 11.09
C ALA A 261 -10.89 -10.21 10.93
N THR A 262 -11.13 -10.91 12.03
CA THR A 262 -11.23 -12.38 12.06
C THR A 262 -12.33 -12.97 11.18
N SER A 263 -13.41 -12.22 10.96
CA SER A 263 -14.58 -12.68 10.22
C SER A 263 -15.05 -11.60 9.26
N PRO A 264 -14.36 -11.38 8.14
CA PRO A 264 -14.70 -10.33 7.19
C PRO A 264 -16.01 -10.63 6.47
N LEU A 265 -16.84 -9.60 6.28
CA LEU A 265 -18.12 -9.71 5.57
C LEU A 265 -17.88 -9.58 4.07
N PHE A 266 -18.09 -10.65 3.32
CA PHE A 266 -18.14 -10.65 1.87
C PHE A 266 -19.54 -10.31 1.37
N GLN A 267 -19.64 -9.48 0.33
CA GLN A 267 -20.89 -9.17 -0.36
C GLN A 267 -20.67 -9.19 -1.87
N LEU A 268 -21.44 -10.01 -2.58
CA LEU A 268 -21.53 -9.97 -4.03
C LEU A 268 -22.79 -9.17 -4.40
N ILE A 269 -22.60 -8.11 -5.17
CA ILE A 269 -23.68 -7.23 -5.64
C ILE A 269 -23.81 -7.44 -7.15
N ILE A 270 -24.98 -7.91 -7.56
CA ILE A 270 -25.32 -8.20 -8.97
C ILE A 270 -26.32 -7.16 -9.43
N THR A 271 -26.03 -6.44 -10.48
CA THR A 271 -26.92 -5.48 -11.11
C THR A 271 -27.47 -6.09 -12.41
N LEU A 272 -28.78 -6.06 -12.59
CA LEU A 272 -29.46 -6.53 -13.78
C LEU A 272 -29.72 -5.38 -14.74
N LYS A 273 -29.94 -5.68 -16.03
CA LYS A 273 -30.23 -4.67 -17.06
C LYS A 273 -31.51 -3.87 -16.83
N ASN A 274 -32.47 -4.43 -16.11
CA ASN A 274 -33.70 -3.74 -15.72
C ASN A 274 -33.51 -2.81 -14.50
N GLY A 275 -32.28 -2.67 -13.99
CA GLY A 275 -31.94 -1.85 -12.81
C GLY A 275 -32.10 -2.56 -11.47
N THR A 276 -32.63 -3.78 -11.43
CA THR A 276 -32.72 -4.56 -10.19
C THR A 276 -31.34 -4.88 -9.65
N VAL A 277 -31.16 -4.73 -8.34
CA VAL A 277 -29.92 -5.08 -7.64
C VAL A 277 -30.19 -6.22 -6.68
N LYS A 278 -29.42 -7.31 -6.84
CA LYS A 278 -29.43 -8.46 -5.92
C LYS A 278 -28.13 -8.49 -5.13
N THR A 279 -28.18 -8.81 -3.84
CA THR A 279 -26.99 -8.85 -2.98
C THR A 279 -26.95 -10.18 -2.23
N PHE A 280 -25.87 -10.91 -2.43
CA PHE A 280 -25.51 -12.05 -1.60
C PHE A 280 -24.52 -11.60 -0.52
N LYS A 281 -24.66 -12.11 0.71
CA LYS A 281 -23.80 -11.79 1.85
C LYS A 281 -23.36 -13.06 2.54
N GLN A 282 -22.05 -13.14 2.82
CA GLN A 282 -21.44 -14.25 3.54
C GLN A 282 -20.32 -13.74 4.43
N THR A 283 -20.30 -14.19 5.68
CA THR A 283 -19.12 -14.00 6.55
C THR A 283 -18.10 -15.07 6.19
N LEU A 284 -16.87 -14.65 5.89
CA LEU A 284 -15.79 -15.61 5.62
C LEU A 284 -15.39 -16.33 6.90
N SER A 285 -15.03 -17.59 6.76
CA SER A 285 -14.61 -18.48 7.86
C SER A 285 -13.26 -18.12 8.47
N ALA A 286 -12.41 -17.42 7.68
CA ALA A 286 -11.07 -17.03 8.08
C ALA A 286 -10.76 -15.57 7.72
N PRO A 287 -9.84 -14.91 8.46
CA PRO A 287 -9.38 -13.57 8.11
C PRO A 287 -8.51 -13.58 6.86
N LEU A 288 -8.54 -12.45 6.14
CA LEU A 288 -7.57 -12.16 5.09
C LEU A 288 -6.26 -11.73 5.76
N LYS A 289 -5.28 -12.63 5.80
CA LYS A 289 -3.99 -12.42 6.46
C LYS A 289 -2.96 -11.86 5.48
N ALA A 290 -2.01 -11.10 6.01
CA ALA A 290 -0.82 -10.69 5.25
C ALA A 290 -0.10 -11.93 4.67
N ASN A 291 0.43 -11.78 3.45
CA ASN A 291 1.12 -12.83 2.70
C ASN A 291 0.28 -14.08 2.38
N THR A 292 -1.05 -13.93 2.30
CA THR A 292 -1.95 -15.00 1.82
C THR A 292 -2.77 -14.52 0.64
N ARG A 293 -3.19 -15.45 -0.22
CA ARG A 293 -4.17 -15.21 -1.29
C ARG A 293 -5.38 -16.11 -1.07
N LEU A 294 -6.56 -15.51 -1.03
CA LEU A 294 -7.83 -16.22 -0.99
C LEU A 294 -8.46 -16.17 -2.38
N THR A 295 -8.87 -17.33 -2.89
CA THR A 295 -9.71 -17.45 -4.09
C THR A 295 -11.09 -17.93 -3.66
N LEU A 296 -12.12 -17.11 -3.95
CA LEU A 296 -13.52 -17.45 -3.72
C LEU A 296 -14.17 -17.83 -5.06
N THR A 297 -14.68 -19.06 -5.17
CA THR A 297 -15.48 -19.49 -6.31
C THR A 297 -16.94 -19.64 -5.90
N LEU A 298 -17.81 -18.89 -6.58
CA LEU A 298 -19.27 -18.90 -6.34
C LEU A 298 -19.97 -19.42 -7.57
N THR A 299 -20.96 -20.26 -7.33
CA THR A 299 -21.80 -20.81 -8.39
C THR A 299 -23.20 -20.21 -8.28
N LEU A 300 -23.66 -19.55 -9.34
CA LEU A 300 -25.00 -19.01 -9.41
C LEU A 300 -25.98 -20.10 -9.83
N GLY A 301 -27.03 -20.30 -9.03
CA GLY A 301 -28.19 -21.12 -9.40
C GLY A 301 -29.19 -20.37 -10.29
N ASP A 302 -30.42 -20.87 -10.36
CA ASP A 302 -31.51 -20.27 -11.15
C ASP A 302 -32.10 -19.02 -10.45
N ILE A 303 -31.26 -18.00 -10.25
CA ILE A 303 -31.62 -16.76 -9.55
C ILE A 303 -32.44 -15.78 -10.40
N PHE A 304 -32.72 -16.11 -11.65
CA PHE A 304 -33.30 -15.19 -12.63
C PHE A 304 -34.70 -15.60 -13.13
N SER A 305 -35.36 -16.56 -12.46
CA SER A 305 -36.79 -16.79 -12.74
C SER A 305 -37.56 -15.50 -12.41
N GLU A 306 -38.39 -15.04 -13.33
CA GLU A 306 -39.12 -13.78 -13.25
C GLU A 306 -40.04 -13.66 -12.01
N GLU A 307 -40.31 -14.78 -11.32
CA GLU A 307 -41.23 -14.87 -10.17
C GLU A 307 -40.58 -14.68 -8.79
N GLU A 308 -39.24 -14.64 -8.68
CA GLU A 308 -38.58 -14.50 -7.39
C GLU A 308 -38.27 -13.04 -7.04
N THR A 309 -39.22 -12.39 -6.36
CA THR A 309 -39.00 -11.18 -5.55
C THR A 309 -38.33 -11.55 -4.23
N GLY A 310 -37.19 -12.17 -4.23
CA GLY A 310 -36.63 -12.68 -2.99
C GLY A 310 -35.13 -12.88 -3.03
N ASN A 311 -34.64 -13.53 -2.05
CA ASN A 311 -33.23 -13.87 -1.89
C ASN A 311 -32.82 -14.88 -2.98
N PHE A 312 -31.65 -14.68 -3.60
CA PHE A 312 -31.05 -15.73 -4.40
C PHE A 312 -30.16 -16.62 -3.51
N THR A 313 -30.01 -17.88 -3.91
CA THR A 313 -29.11 -18.82 -3.25
C THR A 313 -27.87 -19.03 -4.12
N ILE A 314 -26.74 -19.24 -3.49
CA ILE A 314 -25.54 -19.75 -4.13
C ILE A 314 -25.46 -21.24 -3.78
N ASP A 315 -25.49 -22.10 -4.77
CA ASP A 315 -25.60 -23.54 -4.56
C ASP A 315 -24.36 -24.14 -3.93
N ASN A 316 -23.18 -23.62 -4.27
CA ASN A 316 -21.91 -24.05 -3.69
C ASN A 316 -21.03 -22.85 -3.35
N TRP A 317 -20.55 -22.83 -2.13
CA TRP A 317 -19.57 -21.90 -1.64
C TRP A 317 -18.25 -22.64 -1.42
N GLN A 318 -17.18 -22.19 -2.08
CA GLN A 318 -15.85 -22.74 -1.89
C GLN A 318 -14.88 -21.63 -1.51
N GLU A 319 -14.15 -21.84 -0.43
CA GLU A 319 -13.04 -21.01 0.00
C GLU A 319 -11.73 -21.79 -0.17
N GLU A 320 -10.82 -21.22 -0.95
CA GLU A 320 -9.47 -21.74 -1.13
C GLU A 320 -8.46 -20.70 -0.70
N SER A 321 -7.57 -21.08 0.21
CA SER A 321 -6.50 -20.18 0.68
C SER A 321 -5.16 -20.65 0.12
N GLU A 322 -4.46 -19.71 -0.52
CA GLU A 322 -3.13 -19.92 -1.08
C GLU A 322 -2.17 -18.89 -0.47
N THR A 323 -0.95 -19.32 -0.14
CA THR A 323 0.10 -18.41 0.31
C THR A 323 0.78 -17.80 -0.93
N ILE A 324 0.98 -16.49 -0.92
CA ILE A 324 1.57 -15.73 -2.03
C ILE A 324 3.09 -15.62 -1.83
#